data_e88bc36f1eab7b2d4f2eb048ba5ea4ce
#
_entry.id   e88bc36f1eab7b2d4f2eb048ba5ea4ce
#
_cell.length_a   1.000
_cell.length_b   1.000
_cell.length_c   1.000
_cell.angle_alpha   90.00
_cell.angle_beta   90.00
_cell.angle_gamma   90.00
#
_symmetry.space_group_name_H-M   'P 1'
#
loop_
_entity.id
_entity.type
_entity.pdbx_description
1 polymer ?
#
loop_
_entity_poly.entity_id
_entity_poly.type
_entity_poly.pdbx_seq_one_letter_code
_entity_poly.pdbx_strand_id
1 'polypeptide(L)'
;MEQKRPSIPMQVQAFRRRRGRARWPWALGAVLVALLLIWLVSRSPGESTPQTSASVSETQVAGPPWLMGNPEGRFTLTLYADLECPFCRSYFPVLKRWVAGNADVALQWHHLPLATHEPAASAEARLAECAGEAGGHVAFWQAVEWVYAHTRSDGQGLSEGLRYPDLTPAIEQCIASEQPDAAIRTQTVEATNSGVAATPSLRLHDRETGKAILLQGPIEGDALLSAMDMLAAGDPAATPTSKMPADVVGDMPR
;
A
#
# COMPACT_ATOMS: atom_id res chain seq x y z
N MET A 1 29.00 63.82 -60.87
CA MET A 1 27.59 63.71 -61.33
C MET A 1 26.71 63.82 -60.07
N GLU A 2 26.15 65.00 -59.98
CA GLU A 2 25.40 65.53 -58.85
C GLU A 2 23.90 65.26 -59.08
N GLN A 3 23.20 64.57 -58.17
CA GLN A 3 21.76 64.41 -58.29
C GLN A 3 21.04 65.04 -57.08
N LYS A 4 20.43 66.10 -57.43
CA LYS A 4 19.54 67.04 -56.78
C LYS A 4 18.35 66.38 -56.16
N ARG A 5 18.10 66.58 -54.85
CA ARG A 5 16.83 66.16 -54.12
C ARG A 5 15.76 67.25 -54.39
N PRO A 6 14.51 66.82 -54.61
CA PRO A 6 13.41 67.76 -54.56
C PRO A 6 12.82 67.91 -53.16
N SER A 7 12.58 69.11 -52.75
CA SER A 7 11.88 69.57 -51.54
C SER A 7 10.39 69.44 -51.67
N ILE A 8 9.75 68.86 -50.62
CA ILE A 8 8.30 68.76 -50.50
C ILE A 8 7.79 69.81 -49.51
N PRO A 9 6.77 70.57 -49.82
CA PRO A 9 6.26 71.63 -48.94
C PRO A 9 5.31 71.03 -47.88
N MET A 10 5.48 71.57 -46.65
CA MET A 10 4.71 71.25 -45.44
C MET A 10 3.35 71.96 -45.51
N GLN A 11 2.27 71.16 -45.62
CA GLN A 11 0.90 71.66 -45.48
C GLN A 11 0.45 71.52 -44.01
N VAL A 12 0.27 72.70 -43.40
CA VAL A 12 -0.30 72.81 -42.08
C VAL A 12 -1.81 72.70 -42.19
N GLN A 13 -2.42 71.60 -41.78
CA GLN A 13 -3.89 71.45 -41.59
C GLN A 13 -4.26 71.65 -40.14
N ALA A 14 -4.99 72.75 -39.94
CA ALA A 14 -5.59 73.09 -38.66
C ALA A 14 -6.70 72.08 -38.25
N PHE A 15 -6.44 71.31 -37.20
CA PHE A 15 -7.45 70.40 -36.63
C PHE A 15 -8.44 71.21 -35.75
N ARG A 16 -9.64 71.34 -36.26
CA ARG A 16 -10.81 71.90 -35.53
C ARG A 16 -11.21 70.97 -34.38
N ARG A 17 -11.01 71.41 -33.14
CA ARG A 17 -11.56 70.77 -31.94
C ARG A 17 -13.07 70.74 -31.98
N ARG A 18 -13.66 69.57 -32.24
CA ARG A 18 -15.08 69.30 -31.91
C ARG A 18 -15.15 68.93 -30.45
N ARG A 19 -15.80 69.80 -29.65
CA ARG A 19 -16.24 69.50 -28.28
C ARG A 19 -17.27 68.37 -28.33
N GLY A 20 -16.84 67.12 -28.03
CA GLY A 20 -17.71 66.00 -27.75
C GLY A 20 -18.32 66.17 -26.37
N ARG A 21 -19.65 66.23 -26.30
CA ARG A 21 -20.42 66.26 -25.05
C ARG A 21 -20.06 65.03 -24.20
N ALA A 22 -19.76 65.30 -22.91
CA ALA A 22 -19.42 64.32 -21.92
C ALA A 22 -20.53 63.26 -21.79
N ARG A 23 -20.26 62.04 -22.24
CA ARG A 23 -21.09 60.84 -22.01
C ARG A 23 -20.53 60.00 -20.84
N TRP A 24 -19.69 60.59 -20.01
CA TRP A 24 -18.98 59.94 -18.91
C TRP A 24 -19.90 59.40 -17.79
N PRO A 25 -21.01 60.08 -17.38
CA PRO A 25 -21.81 59.52 -16.28
C PRO A 25 -22.50 58.19 -16.62
N TRP A 26 -22.84 57.98 -17.90
CA TRP A 26 -23.46 56.72 -18.34
C TRP A 26 -22.50 55.55 -18.40
N ALA A 27 -21.22 55.76 -18.70
CA ALA A 27 -20.19 54.75 -18.75
C ALA A 27 -19.88 54.23 -17.32
N LEU A 28 -19.82 55.13 -16.34
CA LEU A 28 -19.60 54.73 -14.94
C LEU A 28 -20.78 53.94 -14.36
N GLY A 29 -22.01 54.29 -14.72
CA GLY A 29 -23.21 53.54 -14.34
C GLY A 29 -23.22 52.12 -14.90
N ALA A 30 -22.84 51.94 -16.17
CA ALA A 30 -22.75 50.62 -16.82
C ALA A 30 -21.69 49.71 -16.17
N VAL A 31 -20.52 50.28 -15.80
CA VAL A 31 -19.48 49.52 -15.11
C VAL A 31 -19.90 49.07 -13.72
N LEU A 32 -20.57 49.93 -12.95
CA LEU A 32 -21.09 49.60 -11.62
C LEU A 32 -22.15 48.50 -11.68
N VAL A 33 -23.07 48.58 -12.66
CA VAL A 33 -24.07 47.52 -12.86
C VAL A 33 -23.42 46.20 -13.25
N ALA A 34 -22.43 46.22 -14.15
CA ALA A 34 -21.69 45.01 -14.52
C ALA A 34 -20.94 44.36 -13.34
N LEU A 35 -20.29 45.18 -12.49
CA LEU A 35 -19.60 44.70 -11.28
C LEU A 35 -20.61 44.16 -10.26
N LEU A 36 -21.78 44.78 -10.12
CA LEU A 36 -22.86 44.29 -9.24
C LEU A 36 -23.44 42.95 -9.73
N LEU A 37 -23.60 42.78 -11.02
CA LEU A 37 -24.05 41.51 -11.63
C LEU A 37 -23.00 40.41 -11.46
N ILE A 38 -21.72 40.72 -11.66
CA ILE A 38 -20.62 39.76 -11.40
C ILE A 38 -20.62 39.37 -9.93
N TRP A 39 -20.76 40.33 -9.01
CA TRP A 39 -20.79 40.06 -7.56
C TRP A 39 -22.00 39.24 -7.14
N LEU A 40 -23.21 39.47 -7.72
CA LEU A 40 -24.40 38.68 -7.49
C LEU A 40 -24.26 37.25 -8.01
N VAL A 41 -23.67 37.05 -9.20
CA VAL A 41 -23.40 35.70 -9.77
C VAL A 41 -22.35 34.97 -8.92
N SER A 42 -21.36 35.68 -8.38
CA SER A 42 -20.33 35.09 -7.50
C SER A 42 -20.89 34.78 -6.09
N ARG A 43 -22.05 35.30 -5.72
CA ARG A 43 -22.74 35.05 -4.44
C ARG A 43 -23.94 34.12 -4.53
N SER A 44 -24.20 33.52 -5.69
CA SER A 44 -25.22 32.47 -5.74
C SER A 44 -24.81 31.37 -4.75
N PRO A 45 -25.62 31.11 -3.69
CA PRO A 45 -25.40 29.91 -2.92
C PRO A 45 -25.52 28.75 -3.90
N GLY A 46 -24.43 28.04 -4.11
CA GLY A 46 -24.46 26.81 -4.88
C GLY A 46 -25.54 25.93 -4.30
N GLU A 47 -26.59 25.76 -5.06
CA GLU A 47 -27.57 24.71 -4.86
C GLU A 47 -26.78 23.42 -4.77
N SER A 48 -26.55 22.96 -3.56
CA SER A 48 -26.05 21.64 -3.27
C SER A 48 -27.11 20.67 -3.78
N THR A 49 -27.06 20.36 -5.06
CA THR A 49 -27.56 19.08 -5.52
C THR A 49 -26.89 18.04 -4.64
N PRO A 50 -27.65 17.13 -3.99
CA PRO A 50 -27.04 15.94 -3.43
C PRO A 50 -26.44 15.19 -4.63
N GLN A 51 -25.19 15.52 -4.97
CA GLN A 51 -24.34 14.55 -5.63
C GLN A 51 -24.34 13.38 -4.67
N THR A 52 -25.13 12.37 -4.99
CA THR A 52 -24.78 11.00 -4.69
C THR A 52 -23.37 10.83 -5.25
N SER A 53 -22.40 11.23 -4.45
CA SER A 53 -21.04 10.78 -4.59
C SER A 53 -21.13 9.28 -4.36
N ALA A 54 -21.44 8.55 -5.43
CA ALA A 54 -20.77 7.28 -5.64
C ALA A 54 -19.29 7.69 -5.56
N SER A 55 -18.74 7.64 -4.36
CA SER A 55 -17.32 7.54 -4.16
C SER A 55 -16.93 6.29 -4.94
N VAL A 56 -16.55 6.48 -6.20
CA VAL A 56 -15.53 5.65 -6.78
C VAL A 56 -14.41 5.84 -5.77
N SER A 57 -14.29 4.91 -4.81
CA SER A 57 -13.04 4.72 -4.11
C SER A 57 -12.02 4.65 -5.22
N GLU A 58 -11.30 5.74 -5.46
CA GLU A 58 -9.95 5.61 -5.96
C GLU A 58 -9.36 4.60 -5.00
N THR A 59 -9.19 3.40 -5.52
CA THR A 59 -8.52 2.32 -4.83
C THR A 59 -7.12 2.86 -4.64
N GLN A 60 -6.90 3.53 -3.51
CA GLN A 60 -5.55 3.89 -3.10
C GLN A 60 -4.81 2.58 -3.16
N VAL A 61 -3.82 2.52 -4.04
CA VAL A 61 -2.93 1.37 -4.13
C VAL A 61 -2.37 1.22 -2.73
N ALA A 62 -2.84 0.21 -2.01
CA ALA A 62 -2.45 0.01 -0.63
C ALA A 62 -0.97 -0.39 -0.63
N GLY A 63 -0.13 0.38 0.08
CA GLY A 63 1.28 0.08 0.27
C GLY A 63 1.51 -1.02 1.31
N PRO A 64 2.79 -1.32 1.64
CA PRO A 64 3.12 -2.28 2.67
C PRO A 64 2.52 -1.89 4.04
N PRO A 65 2.26 -2.86 4.92
CA PRO A 65 2.56 -4.29 4.76
C PRO A 65 1.66 -4.98 3.72
N TRP A 66 2.24 -5.91 2.95
CA TRP A 66 1.52 -6.65 1.93
C TRP A 66 0.64 -7.72 2.57
N LEU A 67 -0.68 -7.56 2.43
CA LEU A 67 -1.67 -8.40 3.09
C LEU A 67 -2.43 -9.28 2.09
N MET A 68 -2.80 -10.48 2.54
CA MET A 68 -3.70 -11.42 1.89
C MET A 68 -4.68 -11.98 2.93
N GLY A 69 -5.88 -12.38 2.51
CA GLY A 69 -6.92 -12.85 3.42
C GLY A 69 -7.75 -11.70 3.99
N ASN A 70 -8.16 -11.80 5.25
CA ASN A 70 -9.01 -10.79 5.88
C ASN A 70 -8.17 -9.76 6.67
N PRO A 71 -8.00 -8.53 6.19
CA PRO A 71 -7.21 -7.51 6.90
C PRO A 71 -7.78 -7.14 8.26
N GLU A 72 -9.07 -7.39 8.50
CA GLU A 72 -9.77 -7.17 9.78
C GLU A 72 -9.85 -8.44 10.63
N GLY A 73 -9.24 -9.54 10.19
CA GLY A 73 -9.22 -10.81 10.93
C GLY A 73 -8.57 -10.65 12.31
N ARG A 74 -9.05 -11.42 13.27
CA ARG A 74 -8.51 -11.44 14.64
C ARG A 74 -7.03 -11.79 14.67
N PHE A 75 -6.60 -12.70 13.78
CA PHE A 75 -5.24 -13.19 13.76
C PHE A 75 -4.45 -12.60 12.58
N THR A 76 -3.25 -12.09 12.87
CA THR A 76 -2.27 -11.73 11.85
C THR A 76 -1.18 -12.77 11.82
N LEU A 77 -0.98 -13.38 10.67
CA LEU A 77 0.08 -14.36 10.41
C LEU A 77 1.17 -13.70 9.56
N THR A 78 2.28 -13.32 10.15
CA THR A 78 3.42 -12.77 9.42
C THR A 78 4.31 -13.89 8.93
N LEU A 79 4.44 -14.02 7.60
CA LEU A 79 5.33 -14.96 6.95
C LEU A 79 6.68 -14.30 6.68
N TYR A 80 7.72 -14.75 7.35
CA TYR A 80 9.12 -14.41 7.03
C TYR A 80 9.62 -15.35 5.95
N ALA A 81 9.89 -14.80 4.78
CA ALA A 81 10.19 -15.62 3.61
C ALA A 81 11.30 -15.04 2.74
N ASP A 82 11.98 -15.95 2.08
CA ASP A 82 12.99 -15.72 1.06
C ASP A 82 12.47 -16.31 -0.26
N LEU A 83 12.49 -15.53 -1.32
CA LEU A 83 11.96 -15.95 -2.62
C LEU A 83 12.81 -17.02 -3.30
N GLU A 84 14.08 -17.13 -2.94
CA GLU A 84 14.98 -18.20 -3.39
C GLU A 84 14.97 -19.46 -2.49
N CYS A 85 14.26 -19.41 -1.34
CA CYS A 85 14.22 -20.53 -0.43
C CYS A 85 13.31 -21.66 -0.94
N PRO A 86 13.83 -22.90 -1.16
CA PRO A 86 13.02 -24.00 -1.66
C PRO A 86 11.90 -24.44 -0.69
N PHE A 87 12.12 -24.29 0.60
CA PHE A 87 11.11 -24.58 1.62
C PHE A 87 9.97 -23.54 1.60
N CYS A 88 10.30 -22.25 1.40
CA CYS A 88 9.29 -21.21 1.23
C CYS A 88 8.46 -21.46 -0.04
N ARG A 89 9.14 -21.75 -1.15
CA ARG A 89 8.49 -22.08 -2.43
C ARG A 89 7.48 -23.22 -2.30
N SER A 90 7.85 -24.30 -1.62
CA SER A 90 6.98 -25.46 -1.44
C SER A 90 5.84 -25.21 -0.45
N TYR A 91 6.10 -24.41 0.57
CA TYR A 91 5.14 -24.13 1.65
C TYR A 91 4.11 -23.06 1.28
N PHE A 92 4.50 -22.03 0.56
CA PHE A 92 3.63 -20.89 0.27
C PHE A 92 2.26 -21.26 -0.34
N PRO A 93 2.16 -22.16 -1.34
CA PRO A 93 0.87 -22.58 -1.88
C PRO A 93 -0.04 -23.29 -0.86
N VAL A 94 0.54 -23.99 0.11
CA VAL A 94 -0.19 -24.65 1.19
C VAL A 94 -0.76 -23.60 2.14
N LEU A 95 0.10 -22.68 2.58
CA LEU A 95 -0.29 -21.59 3.47
C LEU A 95 -1.35 -20.68 2.84
N LYS A 96 -1.19 -20.32 1.57
CA LYS A 96 -2.18 -19.50 0.82
C LYS A 96 -3.57 -20.14 0.82
N ARG A 97 -3.66 -21.46 0.55
CA ARG A 97 -4.93 -22.18 0.59
C ARG A 97 -5.53 -22.22 2.00
N TRP A 98 -4.66 -22.42 3.00
CA TRP A 98 -5.11 -22.44 4.40
C TRP A 98 -5.68 -21.07 4.80
N VAL A 99 -5.00 -19.97 4.49
CA VAL A 99 -5.50 -18.60 4.76
C VAL A 99 -6.83 -18.34 4.05
N ALA A 100 -6.97 -18.77 2.80
CA ALA A 100 -8.24 -18.62 2.06
C ALA A 100 -9.41 -19.37 2.71
N GLY A 101 -9.14 -20.42 3.48
CA GLY A 101 -10.15 -21.20 4.24
C GLY A 101 -10.41 -20.68 5.65
N ASN A 102 -9.67 -19.67 6.12
CA ASN A 102 -9.75 -19.17 7.50
C ASN A 102 -10.06 -17.67 7.52
N ALA A 103 -11.34 -17.33 7.64
CA ALA A 103 -11.84 -15.96 7.50
C ALA A 103 -11.32 -14.96 8.55
N ASP A 104 -10.82 -15.46 9.68
CA ASP A 104 -10.29 -14.63 10.78
C ASP A 104 -8.79 -14.38 10.69
N VAL A 105 -8.17 -14.71 9.54
CA VAL A 105 -6.72 -14.62 9.35
C VAL A 105 -6.36 -13.62 8.27
N ALA A 106 -5.44 -12.70 8.61
CA ALA A 106 -4.67 -11.90 7.66
C ALA A 106 -3.27 -12.51 7.53
N LEU A 107 -2.82 -12.81 6.31
CA LEU A 107 -1.43 -13.15 6.03
C LEU A 107 -0.67 -11.88 5.64
N GLN A 108 0.41 -11.59 6.34
CA GLN A 108 1.33 -10.48 6.06
C GLN A 108 2.66 -11.03 5.57
N TRP A 109 3.17 -10.47 4.47
CA TRP A 109 4.51 -10.78 3.99
C TRP A 109 5.58 -10.00 4.73
N HIS A 110 6.73 -10.65 4.95
CA HIS A 110 7.93 -10.03 5.52
C HIS A 110 9.17 -10.60 4.83
N HIS A 111 9.89 -9.76 4.11
CA HIS A 111 11.10 -10.19 3.40
C HIS A 111 12.22 -10.57 4.38
N LEU A 112 12.81 -11.73 4.13
CA LEU A 112 14.02 -12.19 4.82
C LEU A 112 14.95 -12.91 3.83
N PRO A 113 15.57 -12.17 2.89
CA PRO A 113 16.56 -12.76 1.99
C PRO A 113 17.75 -13.30 2.79
N LEU A 114 18.07 -14.57 2.58
CA LEU A 114 19.18 -15.23 3.27
C LEU A 114 20.49 -14.97 2.54
N ALA A 115 21.58 -14.74 3.28
CA ALA A 115 22.88 -14.46 2.71
C ALA A 115 23.39 -15.56 1.75
N THR A 116 22.95 -16.80 1.93
CA THR A 116 23.28 -17.93 1.04
C THR A 116 22.60 -17.88 -0.32
N HIS A 117 21.56 -17.07 -0.45
CA HIS A 117 20.76 -16.90 -1.67
C HIS A 117 21.00 -15.56 -2.37
N GLU A 118 21.92 -14.74 -1.84
CA GLU A 118 22.25 -13.46 -2.46
C GLU A 118 23.15 -13.64 -3.70
N PRO A 119 23.04 -12.77 -4.72
CA PRO A 119 22.19 -11.58 -4.78
C PRO A 119 20.76 -11.83 -5.32
N ALA A 120 20.43 -13.08 -5.64
CA ALA A 120 19.17 -13.42 -6.29
C ALA A 120 17.95 -13.13 -5.39
N ALA A 121 18.03 -13.50 -4.12
CA ALA A 121 16.95 -13.30 -3.16
C ALA A 121 16.54 -11.82 -3.04
N SER A 122 17.50 -10.90 -2.94
CA SER A 122 17.22 -9.47 -2.92
C SER A 122 16.69 -8.95 -4.27
N ALA A 123 17.17 -9.45 -5.39
CA ALA A 123 16.69 -9.05 -6.71
C ALA A 123 15.22 -9.45 -6.92
N GLU A 124 14.81 -10.63 -6.48
CA GLU A 124 13.44 -11.12 -6.54
C GLU A 124 12.52 -10.39 -5.54
N ALA A 125 13.03 -10.08 -4.34
CA ALA A 125 12.32 -9.26 -3.37
C ALA A 125 12.02 -7.85 -3.91
N ARG A 126 12.97 -7.21 -4.61
CA ARG A 126 12.75 -5.92 -5.28
C ARG A 126 11.66 -6.00 -6.33
N LEU A 127 11.63 -7.07 -7.13
CA LEU A 127 10.58 -7.26 -8.12
C LEU A 127 9.19 -7.30 -7.45
N ALA A 128 9.05 -8.06 -6.37
CA ALA A 128 7.79 -8.18 -5.65
C ALA A 128 7.36 -6.85 -5.00
N GLU A 129 8.28 -6.14 -4.32
CA GLU A 129 8.01 -4.81 -3.75
C GLU A 129 7.57 -3.81 -4.83
N CYS A 130 8.32 -3.72 -5.94
CA CYS A 130 7.99 -2.78 -7.02
C CYS A 130 6.69 -3.12 -7.74
N ALA A 131 6.35 -4.40 -7.88
CA ALA A 131 5.04 -4.81 -8.37
C ALA A 131 3.92 -4.36 -7.41
N GLY A 132 4.13 -4.52 -6.11
CA GLY A 132 3.22 -4.06 -5.09
C GLY A 132 3.03 -2.55 -5.06
N GLU A 133 4.10 -1.78 -5.15
CA GLU A 133 4.04 -0.31 -5.24
C GLU A 133 3.25 0.16 -6.48
N ALA A 134 3.39 -0.54 -7.59
CA ALA A 134 2.69 -0.19 -8.83
C ALA A 134 1.22 -0.62 -8.87
N GLY A 135 0.85 -1.74 -8.23
CA GLY A 135 -0.47 -2.36 -8.36
C GLY A 135 -1.10 -2.87 -7.06
N GLY A 136 -0.54 -2.51 -5.89
CA GLY A 136 -1.08 -2.87 -4.58
C GLY A 136 -0.92 -4.35 -4.23
N HIS A 137 -1.67 -4.78 -3.22
CA HIS A 137 -1.58 -6.14 -2.69
C HIS A 137 -1.68 -7.22 -3.75
N VAL A 138 -2.61 -7.07 -4.70
CA VAL A 138 -2.83 -8.09 -5.75
C VAL A 138 -1.58 -8.27 -6.61
N ALA A 139 -0.98 -7.17 -7.06
CA ALA A 139 0.21 -7.21 -7.91
C ALA A 139 1.43 -7.75 -7.14
N PHE A 140 1.58 -7.40 -5.86
CA PHE A 140 2.61 -7.96 -5.00
C PHE A 140 2.52 -9.49 -4.93
N TRP A 141 1.34 -10.02 -4.60
CA TRP A 141 1.16 -11.46 -4.47
C TRP A 141 1.27 -12.21 -5.80
N GLN A 142 0.85 -11.59 -6.90
CA GLN A 142 1.07 -12.14 -8.24
C GLN A 142 2.57 -12.25 -8.58
N ALA A 143 3.35 -11.23 -8.22
CA ALA A 143 4.80 -11.26 -8.42
C ALA A 143 5.47 -12.35 -7.55
N VAL A 144 5.09 -12.48 -6.27
CA VAL A 144 5.57 -13.56 -5.38
C VAL A 144 5.26 -14.94 -5.98
N GLU A 145 4.02 -15.17 -6.42
CA GLU A 145 3.62 -16.43 -7.04
C GLU A 145 4.40 -16.73 -8.32
N TRP A 146 4.57 -15.70 -9.14
CA TRP A 146 5.31 -15.83 -10.38
C TRP A 146 6.79 -16.15 -10.11
N VAL A 147 7.43 -15.47 -9.16
CA VAL A 147 8.81 -15.76 -8.77
C VAL A 147 8.94 -17.20 -8.30
N TYR A 148 8.10 -17.65 -7.36
CA TYR A 148 8.14 -19.03 -6.89
C TYR A 148 7.87 -20.08 -7.97
N ALA A 149 7.11 -19.73 -9.01
CA ALA A 149 6.89 -20.63 -10.15
C ALA A 149 8.12 -20.76 -11.07
N HIS A 150 9.01 -19.76 -11.09
CA HIS A 150 10.05 -19.64 -12.09
C HIS A 150 11.48 -19.57 -11.55
N THR A 151 11.66 -19.22 -10.26
CA THR A 151 12.98 -19.24 -9.64
C THR A 151 13.56 -20.64 -9.56
N ARG A 152 14.88 -20.74 -9.60
CA ARG A 152 15.59 -22.01 -9.45
C ARG A 152 15.67 -22.46 -7.99
N SER A 153 15.45 -21.55 -7.05
CA SER A 153 15.49 -21.81 -5.60
C SER A 153 16.85 -22.37 -5.13
N ASP A 154 17.93 -21.89 -5.67
CA ASP A 154 19.29 -22.33 -5.38
C ASP A 154 20.28 -21.15 -5.21
N GLY A 155 19.77 -19.93 -5.07
CA GLY A 155 20.55 -18.69 -4.99
C GLY A 155 20.97 -18.13 -6.34
N GLN A 156 20.58 -18.75 -7.46
CA GLN A 156 20.91 -18.28 -8.80
C GLN A 156 19.78 -17.48 -9.47
N GLY A 157 18.61 -17.41 -8.82
CA GLY A 157 17.47 -16.60 -9.28
C GLY A 157 16.76 -17.18 -10.50
N LEU A 158 16.13 -16.30 -11.21
CA LEU A 158 15.38 -16.60 -12.44
C LEU A 158 16.34 -17.03 -13.56
N SER A 159 15.85 -17.85 -14.48
CA SER A 159 16.62 -18.24 -15.67
C SER A 159 16.96 -17.02 -16.53
N GLU A 160 18.14 -17.04 -17.15
CA GLU A 160 18.58 -15.96 -18.03
C GLU A 160 17.56 -15.66 -19.14
N GLY A 161 17.28 -14.39 -19.36
CA GLY A 161 16.30 -13.91 -20.35
C GLY A 161 14.83 -14.04 -19.93
N LEU A 162 14.53 -14.69 -18.81
CA LEU A 162 13.16 -14.74 -18.30
C LEU A 162 12.79 -13.38 -17.68
N ARG A 163 11.64 -12.85 -18.08
CA ARG A 163 11.12 -11.55 -17.60
C ARG A 163 9.74 -11.73 -16.98
N TYR A 164 9.48 -10.94 -15.93
CA TYR A 164 8.15 -10.85 -15.37
C TYR A 164 7.16 -10.32 -16.43
N PRO A 165 6.02 -11.03 -16.67
CA PRO A 165 5.11 -10.68 -17.79
C PRO A 165 4.47 -9.31 -17.64
N ASP A 166 4.19 -8.88 -16.41
CA ASP A 166 3.54 -7.61 -16.10
C ASP A 166 4.55 -6.50 -15.79
N LEU A 167 5.79 -6.63 -16.29
CA LEU A 167 6.84 -5.64 -16.10
C LEU A 167 6.51 -4.35 -16.84
N THR A 168 6.10 -3.34 -16.09
CA THR A 168 5.79 -1.99 -16.61
C THR A 168 7.00 -1.06 -16.47
N PRO A 169 7.06 0.06 -17.22
CA PRO A 169 8.10 1.07 -17.03
C PRO A 169 8.21 1.60 -15.59
N ALA A 170 7.09 1.67 -14.85
CA ALA A 170 7.08 2.08 -13.45
C ALA A 170 7.78 1.04 -12.56
N ILE A 171 7.51 -0.26 -12.78
CA ILE A 171 8.19 -1.34 -12.06
C ILE A 171 9.69 -1.36 -12.39
N GLU A 172 10.08 -1.20 -13.68
CA GLU A 172 11.49 -1.15 -14.09
C GLU A 172 12.23 0.03 -13.42
N GLN A 173 11.59 1.20 -13.36
CA GLN A 173 12.16 2.37 -12.70
C GLN A 173 12.30 2.18 -11.18
N CYS A 174 11.32 1.55 -10.54
CA CYS A 174 11.37 1.19 -9.13
C CYS A 174 12.54 0.22 -8.85
N ILE A 175 12.65 -0.88 -9.62
CA ILE A 175 13.74 -1.87 -9.48
C ILE A 175 15.12 -1.21 -9.65
N ALA A 176 15.24 -0.21 -10.54
CA ALA A 176 16.48 0.51 -10.76
C ALA A 176 16.79 1.55 -9.65
N SER A 177 15.84 1.81 -8.75
CA SER A 177 16.01 2.71 -7.61
C SER A 177 16.54 1.97 -6.38
N GLU A 178 16.92 2.72 -5.32
CA GLU A 178 17.30 2.15 -4.03
C GLU A 178 16.12 2.00 -3.05
N GLN A 179 14.92 2.44 -3.45
CA GLN A 179 13.74 2.50 -2.59
C GLN A 179 13.33 1.11 -2.07
N PRO A 180 13.18 0.06 -2.90
CA PRO A 180 12.79 -1.26 -2.41
C PRO A 180 13.83 -1.87 -1.46
N ASP A 181 15.11 -1.56 -1.64
CA ASP A 181 16.18 -2.05 -0.76
C ASP A 181 16.05 -1.53 0.67
N ALA A 182 15.57 -0.32 0.85
CA ALA A 182 15.37 0.24 2.18
C ALA A 182 14.28 -0.55 2.93
N ALA A 183 13.18 -0.88 2.26
CA ALA A 183 12.09 -1.68 2.84
C ALA A 183 12.57 -3.11 3.18
N ILE A 184 13.24 -3.78 2.24
CA ILE A 184 13.76 -5.14 2.41
C ILE A 184 14.77 -5.19 3.57
N ARG A 185 15.73 -4.25 3.63
CA ARG A 185 16.71 -4.19 4.74
C ARG A 185 16.04 -3.95 6.08
N THR A 186 15.06 -3.05 6.16
CA THR A 186 14.32 -2.79 7.40
C THR A 186 13.65 -4.05 7.88
N GLN A 187 12.92 -4.75 7.02
CA GLN A 187 12.25 -6.00 7.35
C GLN A 187 13.25 -7.09 7.78
N THR A 188 14.37 -7.23 7.07
CA THR A 188 15.43 -8.19 7.43
C THR A 188 15.98 -7.94 8.84
N VAL A 189 16.24 -6.67 9.18
CA VAL A 189 16.73 -6.28 10.51
C VAL A 189 15.67 -6.54 11.58
N GLU A 190 14.42 -6.20 11.32
CA GLU A 190 13.31 -6.45 12.25
C GLU A 190 13.10 -7.95 12.50
N ALA A 191 13.15 -8.78 11.45
CA ALA A 191 13.07 -10.24 11.57
C ALA A 191 14.18 -10.78 12.45
N THR A 192 15.43 -10.40 12.18
CA THR A 192 16.60 -10.84 12.94
C THR A 192 16.52 -10.43 14.41
N ASN A 193 16.16 -9.17 14.68
CA ASN A 193 15.99 -8.65 16.05
C ASN A 193 14.82 -9.35 16.79
N SER A 194 13.87 -9.88 16.06
CA SER A 194 12.72 -10.65 16.59
C SER A 194 13.02 -12.14 16.78
N GLY A 195 14.27 -12.57 16.57
CA GLY A 195 14.70 -13.96 16.77
C GLY A 195 14.37 -14.89 15.60
N VAL A 196 14.04 -14.34 14.43
CA VAL A 196 13.83 -15.15 13.22
C VAL A 196 15.19 -15.46 12.58
N ALA A 197 15.56 -16.74 12.50
CA ALA A 197 16.86 -17.19 12.02
C ALA A 197 16.78 -18.02 10.73
N ALA A 198 15.60 -18.38 10.28
CA ALA A 198 15.39 -19.26 9.11
C ALA A 198 14.09 -18.93 8.39
N THR A 199 14.00 -19.35 7.13
CA THR A 199 12.81 -19.24 6.30
C THR A 199 12.32 -20.62 5.83
N PRO A 200 11.01 -20.86 5.75
CA PRO A 200 9.94 -19.98 6.25
C PRO A 200 9.90 -19.95 7.78
N SER A 201 9.50 -18.82 8.35
CA SER A 201 9.07 -18.71 9.74
C SER A 201 7.76 -17.94 9.80
N LEU A 202 6.96 -18.19 10.81
CA LEU A 202 5.65 -17.60 10.98
C LEU A 202 5.55 -16.94 12.36
N ARG A 203 5.10 -15.69 12.41
CA ARG A 203 4.64 -15.06 13.66
C ARG A 203 3.13 -14.97 13.64
N LEU A 204 2.48 -15.70 14.52
CA LEU A 204 1.05 -15.60 14.73
C LEU A 204 0.79 -14.62 15.87
N HIS A 205 -0.02 -13.60 15.61
CA HIS A 205 -0.41 -12.58 16.56
C HIS A 205 -1.93 -12.52 16.68
N ASP A 206 -2.45 -12.57 17.90
CA ASP A 206 -3.86 -12.37 18.23
C ASP A 206 -4.06 -10.89 18.60
N ARG A 207 -4.84 -10.17 17.81
CA ARG A 207 -5.12 -8.74 18.00
C ARG A 207 -5.97 -8.45 19.24
N GLU A 208 -6.78 -9.41 19.70
CA GLU A 208 -7.64 -9.24 20.87
C GLU A 208 -6.86 -9.39 22.18
N THR A 209 -5.99 -10.40 22.26
CA THR A 209 -5.20 -10.66 23.47
C THR A 209 -3.85 -9.94 23.46
N GLY A 210 -3.39 -9.45 22.30
CA GLY A 210 -2.06 -8.88 22.09
C GLY A 210 -0.93 -9.90 22.16
N LYS A 211 -1.23 -11.19 22.29
CA LYS A 211 -0.23 -12.27 22.37
C LYS A 211 0.27 -12.68 21.01
N ALA A 212 1.50 -13.14 20.95
CA ALA A 212 2.10 -13.64 19.73
C ALA A 212 3.01 -14.84 20.00
N ILE A 213 3.13 -15.72 19.01
CA ILE A 213 4.06 -16.85 19.02
C ILE A 213 4.86 -16.86 17.71
N LEU A 214 6.15 -17.19 17.81
CA LEU A 214 7.03 -17.43 16.66
C LEU A 214 7.14 -18.93 16.43
N LEU A 215 6.80 -19.37 15.22
CA LEU A 215 6.86 -20.74 14.76
C LEU A 215 7.91 -20.82 13.64
N GLN A 216 8.83 -21.75 13.72
CA GLN A 216 9.90 -21.89 12.73
C GLN A 216 9.66 -23.08 11.81
N GLY A 217 9.91 -22.88 10.53
CA GLY A 217 9.69 -23.89 9.49
C GLY A 217 8.28 -23.87 8.90
N PRO A 218 8.00 -24.79 7.98
CA PRO A 218 6.66 -24.99 7.42
C PRO A 218 5.74 -25.61 8.49
N ILE A 219 4.68 -24.90 8.86
CA ILE A 219 3.73 -25.31 9.90
C ILE A 219 2.46 -25.81 9.24
N GLU A 220 1.99 -27.00 9.64
CA GLU A 220 0.74 -27.56 9.13
C GLU A 220 -0.50 -26.81 9.66
N GLY A 221 -1.62 -26.86 8.91
CA GLY A 221 -2.83 -26.12 9.22
C GLY A 221 -3.41 -26.43 10.61
N ASP A 222 -3.39 -27.71 11.03
CA ASP A 222 -3.89 -28.10 12.36
C ASP A 222 -3.03 -27.55 13.50
N ALA A 223 -1.71 -27.43 13.28
CA ALA A 223 -0.82 -26.81 14.24
C ALA A 223 -1.03 -25.28 14.30
N LEU A 224 -1.36 -24.63 13.18
CA LEU A 224 -1.76 -23.21 13.16
C LEU A 224 -3.06 -23.00 13.92
N LEU A 225 -4.08 -23.84 13.72
CA LEU A 225 -5.35 -23.77 14.49
C LEU A 225 -5.09 -23.95 15.99
N SER A 226 -4.28 -24.92 16.37
CA SER A 226 -3.91 -25.15 17.79
C SER A 226 -3.19 -23.95 18.39
N ALA A 227 -2.31 -23.28 17.62
CA ALA A 227 -1.63 -22.07 18.06
C ALA A 227 -2.61 -20.89 18.20
N MET A 228 -3.59 -20.75 17.30
CA MET A 228 -4.65 -19.75 17.42
C MET A 228 -5.49 -19.96 18.68
N ASP A 229 -5.93 -21.18 18.95
CA ASP A 229 -6.69 -21.53 20.15
C ASP A 229 -5.90 -21.24 21.43
N MET A 230 -4.60 -21.55 21.44
CA MET A 230 -3.72 -21.26 22.56
C MET A 230 -3.58 -19.77 22.83
N LEU A 231 -3.46 -18.94 21.79
CA LEU A 231 -3.38 -17.49 21.92
C LEU A 231 -4.72 -16.90 22.37
N ALA A 232 -5.83 -17.43 21.85
CA ALA A 232 -7.19 -17.00 22.16
C ALA A 232 -7.63 -17.35 23.57
N ALA A 233 -7.16 -18.46 24.14
CA ALA A 233 -7.52 -18.92 25.49
C ALA A 233 -7.08 -17.96 26.61
N GLY A 234 -6.24 -16.97 26.31
CA GLY A 234 -5.74 -16.04 27.31
C GLY A 234 -4.78 -16.69 28.33
N ASP A 235 -4.51 -16.01 29.43
CA ASP A 235 -3.71 -16.57 30.52
C ASP A 235 -4.60 -17.48 31.40
N PRO A 236 -4.22 -18.74 31.64
CA PRO A 236 -4.94 -19.59 32.56
C PRO A 236 -5.00 -19.01 33.99
N ALA A 237 -4.16 -18.01 34.30
CA ALA A 237 -4.20 -17.28 35.57
C ALA A 237 -5.36 -16.28 35.68
N ALA A 238 -6.08 -15.98 34.58
CA ALA A 238 -7.24 -15.09 34.56
C ALA A 238 -8.58 -15.82 34.74
N THR A 239 -8.57 -17.12 34.98
CA THR A 239 -9.80 -17.84 35.37
C THR A 239 -10.23 -17.31 36.74
N PRO A 240 -11.40 -16.65 36.89
CA PRO A 240 -11.88 -16.29 38.19
C PRO A 240 -11.95 -17.57 39.01
N THR A 241 -11.25 -17.60 40.15
CA THR A 241 -11.35 -18.67 41.10
C THR A 241 -12.84 -18.82 41.40
N SER A 242 -13.48 -19.80 40.77
CA SER A 242 -14.82 -20.19 41.13
C SER A 242 -14.70 -20.61 42.60
N LYS A 243 -15.16 -19.73 43.49
CA LYS A 243 -15.29 -20.05 44.90
C LYS A 243 -16.17 -21.27 44.94
N MET A 244 -15.55 -22.43 45.19
CA MET A 244 -16.29 -23.68 45.41
C MET A 244 -17.23 -23.37 46.58
N PRO A 245 -18.55 -23.61 46.45
CA PRO A 245 -19.46 -23.43 47.57
C PRO A 245 -18.95 -24.26 48.73
N ALA A 246 -18.94 -23.68 49.94
CA ALA A 246 -18.42 -24.31 51.16
C ALA A 246 -19.22 -25.56 51.59
N ASP A 247 -20.24 -25.93 50.84
CA ASP A 247 -21.26 -26.94 51.23
C ASP A 247 -20.96 -28.36 50.73
N VAL A 248 -19.83 -28.58 50.03
CA VAL A 248 -19.49 -29.91 49.47
C VAL A 248 -18.54 -30.73 50.37
N VAL A 249 -18.19 -30.23 51.57
CA VAL A 249 -17.25 -30.92 52.48
C VAL A 249 -18.00 -31.85 53.50
N GLY A 250 -19.30 -32.10 53.32
CA GLY A 250 -20.15 -32.67 54.33
C GLY A 250 -20.52 -34.17 54.25
N ASP A 251 -20.15 -34.92 53.19
CA ASP A 251 -20.60 -36.32 53.10
C ASP A 251 -19.51 -37.25 52.52
N MET A 252 -18.56 -37.65 53.37
CA MET A 252 -17.83 -38.92 53.16
C MET A 252 -18.29 -39.96 54.16
N PRO A 253 -18.84 -41.10 53.73
CA PRO A 253 -19.19 -42.20 54.63
C PRO A 253 -17.92 -42.83 55.22
N ARG A 254 -17.96 -43.10 56.51
CA ARG A 254 -16.90 -43.81 57.28
C ARG A 254 -16.96 -45.33 56.98
#